data_8cdfcd882fdfcc79d84252f9d1f0d494
#
_entry.id   8cdfcd882fdfcc79d84252f9d1f0d494
#
_cell.length_a   1.000
_cell.length_b   1.000
_cell.length_c   1.000
_cell.angle_alpha   90.00
_cell.angle_beta   90.00
_cell.angle_gamma   90.00
#
_symmetry.space_group_name_H-M   'P 1'
#
loop_
_entity.id
_entity.type
_entity.pdbx_description
1 polymer ?
#
loop_
_entity_poly.entity_id
_entity_poly.type
_entity_poly.pdbx_seq_one_letter_code
_entity_poly.pdbx_strand_id
1 'polypeptide(L)'
;MLPVKIHVVVFNYSTTIQTLDDYVAAVKAAGGSWKMGGTGTGQEDSLVTAMLEKEFGIQHTYVPFKGGGTVAKNLVGNHINATVNNPAEQMGFWQAGKVRPIVAFTPERLAVFPDVPTARELGHDIVYWMQRSFVAPKDMPADAVAYYTEMLEQLGATPEWQEYASGKALVADMLTGDALQNYFLNERSKHAEILASIE
;
A
#
# COMPACT_ATOMS: atom_id res chain seq x y z
N MET A 1 -5.59 -18.70 -0.52
CA MET A 1 -5.53 -17.35 0.05
C MET A 1 -5.23 -16.36 -1.05
N LEU A 2 -5.86 -15.19 -1.05
CA LEU A 2 -5.63 -14.14 -2.06
C LEU A 2 -4.72 -13.08 -1.44
N PRO A 3 -3.42 -13.01 -1.74
CA PRO A 3 -2.64 -11.85 -1.40
C PRO A 3 -3.02 -10.70 -2.33
N VAL A 4 -3.38 -9.59 -1.75
CA VAL A 4 -3.68 -8.38 -2.47
C VAL A 4 -2.73 -7.30 -2.02
N LYS A 5 -2.05 -6.68 -2.97
CA LYS A 5 -0.88 -5.90 -2.66
C LYS A 5 -0.81 -4.63 -3.48
N ILE A 6 -0.88 -3.45 -2.89
CA ILE A 6 -0.42 -2.22 -3.57
C ILE A 6 -0.37 -1.05 -2.60
N HIS A 7 0.73 -0.30 -2.62
CA HIS A 7 0.81 0.99 -1.97
C HIS A 7 1.21 2.09 -2.96
N VAL A 8 0.50 3.21 -2.87
CA VAL A 8 0.75 4.40 -3.68
C VAL A 8 0.83 5.60 -2.74
N VAL A 9 1.79 6.49 -2.97
CA VAL A 9 1.76 7.80 -2.32
C VAL A 9 0.79 8.69 -3.06
N VAL A 10 -0.18 9.25 -2.36
CA VAL A 10 -1.24 10.07 -2.93
C VAL A 10 -1.20 11.47 -2.35
N PHE A 11 -1.28 12.49 -3.21
CA PHE A 11 -1.24 13.90 -2.81
C PHE A 11 -2.54 14.62 -3.07
N ASN A 12 -2.75 15.71 -2.32
CA ASN A 12 -3.84 16.63 -2.62
C ASN A 12 -3.62 17.28 -3.99
N TYR A 13 -4.63 17.27 -4.85
CA TYR A 13 -4.53 17.77 -6.22
C TYR A 13 -4.29 19.29 -6.31
N SER A 14 -4.69 20.04 -5.29
CA SER A 14 -4.49 21.51 -5.24
C SER A 14 -3.03 21.93 -5.03
N THR A 15 -2.13 20.98 -4.76
CA THR A 15 -0.69 21.26 -4.60
C THR A 15 0.00 21.38 -5.96
N THR A 16 1.15 22.06 -6.00
CA THR A 16 2.03 22.11 -7.16
C THR A 16 2.89 20.87 -7.31
N ILE A 17 2.80 19.92 -6.36
CA ILE A 17 3.59 18.70 -6.34
C ILE A 17 3.05 17.72 -7.37
N GLN A 18 3.87 17.33 -8.32
CA GLN A 18 3.51 16.45 -9.41
C GLN A 18 4.41 15.22 -9.54
N THR A 19 5.60 15.28 -8.99
CA THR A 19 6.62 14.24 -9.06
C THR A 19 7.12 13.85 -7.67
N LEU A 20 7.86 12.73 -7.59
CA LEU A 20 8.52 12.31 -6.36
C LEU A 20 9.57 13.36 -5.92
N ASP A 21 10.29 13.96 -6.87
CA ASP A 21 11.29 14.98 -6.57
C ASP A 21 10.64 16.24 -5.98
N ASP A 22 9.52 16.70 -6.55
CA ASP A 22 8.76 17.83 -6.00
C ASP A 22 8.34 17.55 -4.55
N TYR A 23 7.88 16.31 -4.30
CA TYR A 23 7.50 15.88 -2.97
C TYR A 23 8.67 15.92 -1.99
N VAL A 24 9.78 15.28 -2.35
CA VAL A 24 10.98 15.25 -1.50
C VAL A 24 11.47 16.65 -1.20
N ALA A 25 11.49 17.54 -2.19
CA ALA A 25 11.88 18.94 -2.01
C ALA A 25 10.93 19.67 -1.05
N ALA A 26 9.62 19.48 -1.20
CA ALA A 26 8.62 20.11 -0.34
C ALA A 26 8.70 19.62 1.11
N VAL A 27 8.90 18.31 1.32
CA VAL A 27 9.06 17.73 2.66
C VAL A 27 10.35 18.27 3.32
N LYS A 28 11.46 18.34 2.60
CA LYS A 28 12.72 18.95 3.10
C LYS A 28 12.51 20.41 3.51
N ALA A 29 11.84 21.20 2.69
CA ALA A 29 11.54 22.59 2.98
C ALA A 29 10.65 22.78 4.22
N ALA A 30 9.78 21.81 4.50
CA ALA A 30 8.87 21.85 5.65
C ALA A 30 9.54 21.52 7.00
N GLY A 31 10.77 21.01 7.00
CA GLY A 31 11.57 20.78 8.22
C GLY A 31 10.88 19.92 9.27
N GLY A 32 10.19 18.82 8.86
CA GLY A 32 9.48 17.92 9.74
C GLY A 32 8.01 18.28 10.03
N SER A 33 7.54 19.45 9.61
CA SER A 33 6.13 19.84 9.79
C SER A 33 5.17 19.24 8.75
N TRP A 34 5.68 18.52 7.74
CA TRP A 34 4.89 17.87 6.72
C TRP A 34 4.08 16.72 7.29
N LYS A 35 2.77 16.81 7.20
CA LYS A 35 1.87 15.79 7.75
C LYS A 35 1.66 14.65 6.75
N MET A 36 2.17 13.48 7.09
CA MET A 36 1.90 12.23 6.39
C MET A 36 0.78 11.49 7.12
N GLY A 37 -0.36 11.29 6.47
CA GLY A 37 -1.46 10.50 7.03
C GLY A 37 -1.38 9.05 6.63
N GLY A 38 -1.79 8.16 7.52
CA GLY A 38 -1.90 6.73 7.26
C GLY A 38 -2.72 6.03 8.34
N THR A 39 -2.78 4.72 8.28
CA THR A 39 -3.40 3.90 9.32
C THR A 39 -2.51 3.84 10.57
N GLY A 40 -2.84 3.02 11.55
CA GLY A 40 -2.18 3.03 12.87
C GLY A 40 -0.65 2.95 12.82
N THR A 41 -0.01 3.56 13.79
CA THR A 41 1.46 3.50 13.94
C THR A 41 1.94 2.05 14.05
N GLY A 42 3.02 1.70 13.36
CA GLY A 42 3.54 0.33 13.24
C GLY A 42 2.81 -0.52 12.20
N GLN A 43 1.79 0.02 11.54
CA GLN A 43 1.15 -0.61 10.38
C GLN A 43 1.86 -0.23 9.07
N GLU A 44 1.44 -0.83 7.97
CA GLU A 44 2.08 -0.74 6.66
C GLU A 44 2.35 0.68 6.19
N ASP A 45 1.40 1.60 6.36
CA ASP A 45 1.55 2.99 5.89
C ASP A 45 2.67 3.73 6.64
N SER A 46 2.80 3.47 7.95
CA SER A 46 3.87 4.05 8.76
C SER A 46 5.23 3.44 8.43
N LEU A 47 5.29 2.15 8.10
CA LEU A 47 6.53 1.49 7.67
C LEU A 47 7.03 2.05 6.33
N VAL A 48 6.14 2.20 5.35
CA VAL A 48 6.50 2.81 4.06
C VAL A 48 6.90 4.27 4.24
N THR A 49 6.25 5.02 5.14
CA THR A 49 6.65 6.38 5.49
C THR A 49 8.09 6.41 6.02
N ALA A 50 8.44 5.50 6.95
CA ALA A 50 9.78 5.40 7.49
C ALA A 50 10.82 4.99 6.43
N MET A 51 10.46 4.11 5.48
CA MET A 51 11.32 3.78 4.34
C MET A 51 11.61 5.02 3.48
N LEU A 52 10.60 5.87 3.23
CA LEU A 52 10.79 7.14 2.52
C LEU A 52 11.70 8.10 3.28
N GLU A 53 11.50 8.22 4.60
CA GLU A 53 12.33 9.07 5.45
C GLU A 53 13.80 8.67 5.37
N LYS A 54 14.07 7.37 5.45
CA LYS A 54 15.41 6.81 5.36
C LYS A 54 16.03 7.01 3.98
N GLU A 55 15.30 6.69 2.92
CA GLU A 55 15.79 6.76 1.53
C GLU A 55 16.16 8.19 1.13
N PHE A 56 15.30 9.15 1.47
CA PHE A 56 15.44 10.54 1.01
C PHE A 56 16.06 11.49 2.04
N GLY A 57 16.34 11.03 3.26
CA GLY A 57 16.81 11.88 4.36
C GLY A 57 15.79 12.98 4.68
N ILE A 58 14.51 12.64 4.72
CA ILE A 58 13.39 13.54 5.01
C ILE A 58 12.71 13.14 6.33
N GLN A 59 11.85 14.02 6.85
CA GLN A 59 11.12 13.76 8.08
C GLN A 59 9.67 14.23 7.95
N HIS A 60 8.75 13.41 8.46
CA HIS A 60 7.31 13.70 8.49
C HIS A 60 6.79 13.79 9.92
N THR A 61 5.72 14.55 10.08
CA THR A 61 4.81 14.36 11.22
C THR A 61 3.78 13.31 10.81
N TYR A 62 3.90 12.07 11.29
CA TYR A 62 2.95 11.01 10.98
C TYR A 62 1.65 11.20 11.76
N VAL A 63 0.50 11.16 11.06
CA VAL A 63 -0.85 11.33 11.64
C VAL A 63 -1.65 10.04 11.44
N PRO A 64 -1.83 9.21 12.48
CA PRO A 64 -2.55 7.95 12.37
C PRO A 64 -4.07 8.15 12.38
N PHE A 65 -4.77 7.39 11.54
CA PHE A 65 -6.23 7.35 11.44
C PHE A 65 -6.79 5.93 11.56
N LYS A 66 -8.09 5.82 11.80
CA LYS A 66 -8.81 4.53 11.85
C LYS A 66 -9.28 4.10 10.46
N GLY A 67 -8.33 3.70 9.59
CA GLY A 67 -8.60 3.16 8.27
C GLY A 67 -8.42 4.13 7.11
N GLY A 68 -8.07 3.57 5.94
CA GLY A 68 -7.65 4.31 4.75
C GLY A 68 -8.71 5.25 4.17
N GLY A 69 -9.99 4.91 4.26
CA GLY A 69 -11.06 5.81 3.82
C GLY A 69 -11.14 7.10 4.66
N THR A 70 -10.80 7.05 5.96
CA THR A 70 -10.68 8.25 6.80
C THR A 70 -9.46 9.06 6.42
N VAL A 71 -8.33 8.41 6.15
CA VAL A 71 -7.12 9.06 5.64
C VAL A 71 -7.43 9.82 4.34
N ALA A 72 -8.09 9.18 3.39
CA ALA A 72 -8.47 9.77 2.11
C ALA A 72 -9.30 11.05 2.26
N LYS A 73 -10.29 11.05 3.16
CA LYS A 73 -11.12 12.23 3.46
C LYS A 73 -10.30 13.38 4.07
N ASN A 74 -9.34 13.06 4.95
CA ASN A 74 -8.47 14.08 5.55
C ASN A 74 -7.47 14.66 4.54
N LEU A 75 -7.01 13.86 3.56
CA LEU A 75 -6.19 14.37 2.46
C LEU A 75 -6.98 15.37 1.61
N VAL A 76 -8.18 15.00 1.16
CA VAL A 76 -9.05 15.87 0.37
C VAL A 76 -9.45 17.14 1.14
N GLY A 77 -9.60 17.02 2.47
CA GLY A 77 -9.90 18.16 3.36
C GLY A 77 -8.69 19.03 3.71
N ASN A 78 -7.50 18.79 3.17
CA ASN A 78 -6.26 19.51 3.48
C ASN A 78 -5.83 19.46 4.97
N HIS A 79 -6.26 18.43 5.71
CA HIS A 79 -5.84 18.24 7.11
C HIS A 79 -4.47 17.55 7.21
N ILE A 80 -4.08 16.83 6.16
CA ILE A 80 -2.77 16.22 5.94
C ILE A 80 -2.26 16.62 4.55
N ASN A 81 -0.95 16.57 4.37
CA ASN A 81 -0.29 16.98 3.12
C ASN A 81 -0.16 15.86 2.11
N ALA A 82 0.07 14.64 2.60
CA ALA A 82 0.24 13.44 1.79
C ALA A 82 -0.23 12.20 2.55
N THR A 83 -0.36 11.09 1.84
CA THR A 83 -0.62 9.78 2.43
C THR A 83 0.06 8.66 1.64
N VAL A 84 0.52 7.64 2.33
CA VAL A 84 0.69 6.30 1.79
C VAL A 84 -0.64 5.59 1.99
N ASN A 85 -1.25 5.10 0.91
CA ASN A 85 -2.56 4.48 1.01
C ASN A 85 -2.80 3.48 -0.13
N ASN A 86 -3.79 2.62 0.05
CA ASN A 86 -4.22 1.69 -1.00
C ASN A 86 -4.97 2.43 -2.10
N PRO A 87 -4.72 2.13 -3.39
CA PRO A 87 -5.45 2.73 -4.50
C PRO A 87 -6.97 2.66 -4.35
N ALA A 88 -7.49 1.52 -3.92
CA ALA A 88 -8.93 1.32 -3.73
C ALA A 88 -9.59 2.38 -2.83
N GLU A 89 -8.87 2.87 -1.81
CA GLU A 89 -9.35 3.89 -0.86
C GLU A 89 -9.39 5.30 -1.46
N GLN A 90 -8.61 5.53 -2.50
CA GLN A 90 -8.43 6.84 -3.13
C GLN A 90 -9.12 6.95 -4.50
N MET A 91 -9.54 5.81 -5.08
CA MET A 91 -10.01 5.72 -6.47
C MET A 91 -11.09 6.75 -6.80
N GLY A 92 -12.12 6.87 -5.96
CA GLY A 92 -13.21 7.82 -6.19
C GLY A 92 -12.75 9.28 -6.12
N PHE A 93 -11.81 9.62 -5.25
CA PHE A 93 -11.25 10.96 -5.14
C PHE A 93 -10.29 11.29 -6.30
N TRP A 94 -9.51 10.31 -6.75
CA TRP A 94 -8.67 10.45 -7.92
C TRP A 94 -9.49 10.67 -9.19
N GLN A 95 -10.51 9.84 -9.43
CA GLN A 95 -11.42 9.99 -10.57
C GLN A 95 -12.15 11.34 -10.57
N ALA A 96 -12.43 11.89 -9.38
CA ALA A 96 -13.00 13.21 -9.21
C ALA A 96 -11.97 14.35 -9.31
N GLY A 97 -10.70 14.06 -9.61
CA GLY A 97 -9.61 15.04 -9.69
C GLY A 97 -9.25 15.72 -8.36
N LYS A 98 -9.58 15.07 -7.22
CA LYS A 98 -9.36 15.63 -5.87
C LYS A 98 -8.00 15.24 -5.27
N VAL A 99 -7.40 14.18 -5.76
CA VAL A 99 -6.09 13.68 -5.33
C VAL A 99 -5.31 13.20 -6.54
N ARG A 100 -3.99 13.14 -6.40
CA ARG A 100 -3.06 12.64 -7.44
C ARG A 100 -2.16 11.57 -6.84
N PRO A 101 -2.05 10.38 -7.45
CA PRO A 101 -0.99 9.43 -7.16
C PRO A 101 0.33 9.93 -7.76
N ILE A 102 1.44 9.83 -7.02
CA ILE A 102 2.75 10.36 -7.41
C ILE A 102 3.74 9.24 -7.71
N VAL A 103 3.75 8.19 -6.91
CA VAL A 103 4.66 7.05 -7.06
C VAL A 103 3.99 5.78 -6.56
N ALA A 104 4.28 4.66 -7.21
CA ALA A 104 3.86 3.32 -6.79
C ALA A 104 5.04 2.54 -6.21
N PHE A 105 4.80 1.82 -5.10
CA PHE A 105 5.80 0.95 -4.47
C PHE A 105 5.63 -0.51 -4.92
N THR A 106 5.48 -0.69 -6.21
CA THR A 106 5.31 -1.99 -6.89
C THR A 106 6.49 -2.24 -7.82
N PRO A 107 6.81 -3.50 -8.18
CA PRO A 107 7.86 -3.79 -9.15
C PRO A 107 7.60 -3.18 -10.52
N GLU A 108 6.32 -3.12 -10.93
CA GLU A 108 5.85 -2.61 -12.22
C GLU A 108 4.70 -1.62 -12.00
N ARG A 109 4.43 -0.78 -13.00
CA ARG A 109 3.32 0.18 -12.95
C ARG A 109 1.98 -0.53 -12.80
N LEU A 110 1.07 0.13 -12.11
CA LEU A 110 -0.29 -0.36 -11.96
C LEU A 110 -1.11 -0.07 -13.22
N ALA A 111 -1.83 -1.06 -13.72
CA ALA A 111 -2.68 -0.89 -14.90
C ALA A 111 -3.75 0.23 -14.74
N VAL A 112 -4.21 0.46 -13.51
CA VAL A 112 -5.14 1.56 -13.18
C VAL A 112 -4.47 2.93 -13.15
N PHE A 113 -3.14 3.00 -13.05
CA PHE A 113 -2.34 4.22 -13.02
C PHE A 113 -1.14 4.12 -13.98
N PRO A 114 -1.36 3.98 -15.29
CA PRO A 114 -0.28 3.70 -16.24
C PRO A 114 0.75 4.83 -16.34
N ASP A 115 0.36 6.04 -15.99
CA ASP A 115 1.24 7.23 -16.02
C ASP A 115 2.00 7.45 -14.71
N VAL A 116 1.70 6.68 -13.65
CA VAL A 116 2.37 6.79 -12.35
C VAL A 116 3.60 5.90 -12.33
N PRO A 117 4.81 6.49 -12.17
CA PRO A 117 6.03 5.70 -12.13
C PRO A 117 6.12 4.88 -10.84
N THR A 118 6.86 3.78 -10.90
CA THR A 118 7.26 3.06 -9.68
C THR A 118 8.51 3.72 -9.06
N ALA A 119 8.73 3.48 -7.77
CA ALA A 119 9.95 3.94 -7.12
C ALA A 119 11.20 3.35 -7.81
N ARG A 120 11.15 2.10 -8.27
CA ARG A 120 12.24 1.46 -9.02
C ARG A 120 12.55 2.14 -10.34
N GLU A 121 11.54 2.55 -11.11
CA GLU A 121 11.75 3.31 -12.35
C GLU A 121 12.45 4.65 -12.10
N LEU A 122 12.27 5.22 -10.92
CA LEU A 122 12.91 6.46 -10.47
C LEU A 122 14.29 6.24 -9.81
N GLY A 123 14.79 4.98 -9.78
CA GLY A 123 16.10 4.64 -9.24
C GLY A 123 16.13 4.29 -7.75
N HIS A 124 14.98 4.15 -7.12
CA HIS A 124 14.85 3.82 -5.70
C HIS A 124 14.30 2.40 -5.51
N ASP A 125 15.07 1.50 -4.92
CA ASP A 125 14.66 0.10 -4.71
C ASP A 125 13.70 -0.05 -3.52
N ILE A 126 12.59 0.66 -3.57
CA ILE A 126 11.49 0.56 -2.60
C ILE A 126 10.35 -0.23 -3.25
N VAL A 127 10.14 -1.46 -2.77
CA VAL A 127 8.99 -2.30 -3.10
C VAL A 127 8.34 -2.75 -1.81
N TYR A 128 7.09 -2.42 -1.66
CA TYR A 128 6.32 -2.81 -0.49
C TYR A 128 4.94 -3.33 -0.87
N TRP A 129 4.59 -4.48 -0.31
CA TRP A 129 3.33 -5.14 -0.55
C TRP A 129 2.48 -5.21 0.72
N MET A 130 1.29 -4.64 0.69
CA MET A 130 0.29 -4.95 1.70
C MET A 130 -0.44 -6.24 1.34
N GLN A 131 -0.65 -7.11 2.30
CA GLN A 131 -1.32 -8.39 2.12
C GLN A 131 -2.76 -8.36 2.63
N ARG A 132 -3.60 -9.12 1.95
CA ARG A 132 -4.90 -9.56 2.47
C ARG A 132 -4.92 -11.09 2.48
N SER A 133 -5.43 -11.66 3.55
CA SER A 133 -5.40 -13.11 3.69
C SER A 133 -6.58 -13.63 4.52
N PHE A 134 -6.98 -14.85 4.23
CA PHE A 134 -7.85 -15.62 5.10
C PHE A 134 -6.99 -16.51 5.98
N VAL A 135 -7.31 -16.57 7.27
CA VAL A 135 -6.63 -17.44 8.23
C VAL A 135 -7.65 -18.33 8.90
N ALA A 136 -7.24 -19.54 9.26
CA ALA A 136 -8.05 -20.51 9.96
C ALA A 136 -7.50 -20.74 11.37
N PRO A 137 -8.33 -21.20 12.33
CA PRO A 137 -7.85 -21.68 13.62
C PRO A 137 -6.79 -22.77 13.47
N LYS A 138 -5.86 -22.84 14.42
CA LYS A 138 -4.71 -23.77 14.39
C LYS A 138 -5.13 -25.23 14.20
N ASP A 139 -6.21 -25.64 14.84
CA ASP A 139 -6.65 -27.03 14.88
C ASP A 139 -7.88 -27.28 13.98
N MET A 140 -8.02 -26.49 12.91
CA MET A 140 -9.10 -26.69 11.95
C MET A 140 -8.92 -28.06 11.25
N PRO A 141 -9.99 -28.89 11.14
CA PRO A 141 -9.93 -30.16 10.45
C PRO A 141 -9.40 -30.04 9.01
N ALA A 142 -8.56 -30.98 8.58
CA ALA A 142 -7.89 -30.91 7.28
C ALA A 142 -8.85 -30.90 6.09
N ASP A 143 -9.98 -31.61 6.20
CA ASP A 143 -11.06 -31.61 5.19
C ASP A 143 -11.74 -30.24 5.09
N ALA A 144 -11.95 -29.56 6.20
CA ALA A 144 -12.48 -28.20 6.19
C ALA A 144 -11.47 -27.20 5.58
N VAL A 145 -10.17 -27.33 5.90
CA VAL A 145 -9.13 -26.52 5.26
C VAL A 145 -9.12 -26.74 3.75
N ALA A 146 -9.18 -27.99 3.30
CA ALA A 146 -9.23 -28.35 1.88
C ALA A 146 -10.46 -27.76 1.18
N TYR A 147 -11.64 -27.89 1.79
CA TYR A 147 -12.89 -27.33 1.28
C TYR A 147 -12.82 -25.80 1.06
N TYR A 148 -12.38 -25.07 2.09
CA TYR A 148 -12.29 -23.60 1.96
C TYR A 148 -11.17 -23.16 1.00
N THR A 149 -10.08 -23.91 0.91
CA THR A 149 -9.03 -23.64 -0.05
C THR A 149 -9.56 -23.77 -1.48
N GLU A 150 -10.22 -24.90 -1.80
CA GLU A 150 -10.81 -25.11 -3.11
C GLU A 150 -11.88 -24.06 -3.45
N MET A 151 -12.76 -23.72 -2.49
CA MET A 151 -13.77 -22.67 -2.66
C MET A 151 -13.14 -21.31 -3.01
N LEU A 152 -12.05 -20.94 -2.34
CA LEU A 152 -11.34 -19.69 -2.61
C LEU A 152 -10.60 -19.71 -3.95
N GLU A 153 -10.04 -20.87 -4.34
CA GLU A 153 -9.42 -21.06 -5.66
C GLU A 153 -10.45 -20.91 -6.78
N GLN A 154 -11.62 -21.53 -6.62
CA GLN A 154 -12.73 -21.40 -7.56
C GLN A 154 -13.21 -19.95 -7.66
N LEU A 155 -13.38 -19.26 -6.52
CA LEU A 155 -13.73 -17.84 -6.49
C LEU A 155 -12.67 -17.00 -7.24
N GLY A 156 -11.40 -17.24 -6.97
CA GLY A 156 -10.27 -16.52 -7.59
C GLY A 156 -10.22 -16.65 -9.11
N ALA A 157 -10.74 -17.76 -9.64
CA ALA A 157 -10.80 -18.02 -11.08
C ALA A 157 -12.05 -17.40 -11.76
N THR A 158 -13.00 -16.86 -11.01
CA THR A 158 -14.23 -16.29 -11.61
C THR A 158 -13.96 -14.96 -12.32
N PRO A 159 -14.65 -14.70 -13.44
CA PRO A 159 -14.55 -13.39 -14.12
C PRO A 159 -14.94 -12.22 -13.21
N GLU A 160 -15.93 -12.40 -12.38
CA GLU A 160 -16.43 -11.38 -11.44
C GLU A 160 -15.36 -10.99 -10.42
N TRP A 161 -14.59 -11.97 -9.92
CA TRP A 161 -13.47 -11.70 -9.03
C TRP A 161 -12.35 -10.96 -9.76
N GLN A 162 -12.00 -11.40 -10.97
CA GLN A 162 -10.94 -10.76 -11.77
C GLN A 162 -11.31 -9.30 -12.11
N GLU A 163 -12.56 -9.04 -12.49
CA GLU A 163 -13.07 -7.69 -12.73
C GLU A 163 -13.01 -6.84 -11.44
N TYR A 164 -13.48 -7.38 -10.32
CA TYR A 164 -13.40 -6.70 -9.02
C TYR A 164 -11.94 -6.36 -8.65
N ALA A 165 -11.05 -7.33 -8.75
CA ALA A 165 -9.65 -7.17 -8.40
C ALA A 165 -8.97 -6.10 -9.27
N SER A 166 -9.12 -6.17 -10.58
CA SER A 166 -8.54 -5.19 -11.51
C SER A 166 -9.08 -3.78 -11.27
N GLY A 167 -10.40 -3.64 -11.08
CA GLY A 167 -11.04 -2.35 -10.79
C GLY A 167 -10.64 -1.73 -9.44
N LYS A 168 -10.05 -2.53 -8.54
CA LYS A 168 -9.54 -2.08 -7.23
C LYS A 168 -8.02 -1.99 -7.18
N ALA A 169 -7.35 -2.16 -8.30
CA ALA A 169 -5.89 -2.22 -8.37
C ALA A 169 -5.29 -3.30 -7.46
N LEU A 170 -5.93 -4.46 -7.40
CA LEU A 170 -5.47 -5.60 -6.63
C LEU A 170 -4.69 -6.54 -7.53
N VAL A 171 -3.53 -7.03 -7.07
CA VAL A 171 -2.83 -8.15 -7.70
C VAL A 171 -3.36 -9.44 -7.09
N ALA A 172 -4.07 -10.21 -7.89
CA ALA A 172 -4.76 -11.41 -7.45
C ALA A 172 -3.89 -12.66 -7.63
N ASP A 173 -2.75 -12.71 -6.93
CA ASP A 173 -1.94 -13.93 -6.84
C ASP A 173 -2.43 -14.78 -5.69
N MET A 174 -2.87 -16.01 -5.99
CA MET A 174 -3.31 -16.93 -4.95
C MET A 174 -2.14 -17.79 -4.48
N LEU A 175 -1.86 -17.75 -3.18
CA LEU A 175 -0.94 -18.64 -2.52
C LEU A 175 -1.66 -19.50 -1.49
N THR A 176 -1.40 -20.81 -1.48
CA THR A 176 -1.99 -21.76 -0.53
C THR A 176 -0.90 -22.66 0.06
N GLY A 177 -1.20 -23.38 1.13
CA GLY A 177 -0.29 -24.37 1.74
C GLY A 177 1.10 -23.83 2.06
N ASP A 178 2.12 -24.61 1.74
CA ASP A 178 3.52 -24.29 2.04
C ASP A 178 4.02 -23.02 1.34
N ALA A 179 3.55 -22.75 0.13
CA ALA A 179 3.91 -21.54 -0.60
C ALA A 179 3.51 -20.28 0.16
N LEU A 180 2.31 -20.30 0.75
CA LEU A 180 1.82 -19.22 1.58
C LEU A 180 2.58 -19.10 2.89
N GLN A 181 2.85 -20.23 3.56
CA GLN A 181 3.61 -20.24 4.80
C GLN A 181 5.02 -19.66 4.59
N ASN A 182 5.71 -20.09 3.53
CA ASN A 182 7.03 -19.57 3.17
C ASN A 182 6.98 -18.08 2.85
N TYR A 183 5.92 -17.63 2.18
CA TYR A 183 5.72 -16.22 1.91
C TYR A 183 5.60 -15.41 3.23
N PHE A 184 4.79 -15.86 4.19
CA PHE A 184 4.69 -15.19 5.49
C PHE A 184 6.00 -15.16 6.27
N LEU A 185 6.76 -16.24 6.25
CA LEU A 185 8.06 -16.28 6.92
C LEU A 185 9.04 -15.27 6.31
N ASN A 186 9.07 -15.16 4.99
CA ASN A 186 9.90 -14.19 4.29
C ASN A 186 9.46 -12.74 4.57
N GLU A 187 8.16 -12.47 4.51
CA GLU A 187 7.65 -11.12 4.82
C GLU A 187 7.90 -10.74 6.29
N ARG A 188 7.76 -11.67 7.22
CA ARG A 188 8.12 -11.44 8.62
C ARG A 188 9.59 -11.04 8.78
N SER A 189 10.51 -11.70 8.08
CA SER A 189 11.93 -11.35 8.13
C SER A 189 12.19 -9.96 7.57
N LYS A 190 11.62 -9.63 6.42
CA LYS A 190 11.72 -8.28 5.82
C LYS A 190 11.17 -7.19 6.73
N HIS A 191 10.00 -7.43 7.35
CA HIS A 191 9.43 -6.45 8.28
C HIS A 191 10.29 -6.26 9.52
N ALA A 192 10.90 -7.33 10.06
CA ALA A 192 11.84 -7.23 11.16
C ALA A 192 13.08 -6.40 10.78
N GLU A 193 13.61 -6.57 9.58
CA GLU A 193 14.73 -5.77 9.07
C GLU A 193 14.35 -4.29 8.89
N ILE A 194 13.16 -4.00 8.34
CA ILE A 194 12.65 -2.63 8.22
C ILE A 194 12.55 -1.99 9.59
N LEU A 195 11.88 -2.66 10.54
CA LEU A 195 11.72 -2.14 11.91
C LEU A 195 13.06 -1.87 12.58
N ALA A 196 14.01 -2.81 12.52
CA ALA A 196 15.36 -2.61 13.06
C ALA A 196 16.14 -1.47 12.39
N SER A 197 15.75 -1.07 11.18
CA SER A 197 16.42 -0.01 10.43
C SER A 197 15.88 1.40 10.71
N ILE A 198 14.75 1.49 11.41
CA ILE A 198 14.08 2.77 11.73
C ILE A 198 14.08 3.08 13.24
N GLU A 199 14.57 2.14 14.08
CA GLU A 199 14.92 2.38 15.50
C GLU A 199 16.29 3.06 15.61
#